data_8bdb1ed792f14e4a3d9ceb141060f70a
#
_entry.id   8bdb1ed792f14e4a3d9ceb141060f70a
#
_cell.length_a   1.000
_cell.length_b   1.000
_cell.length_c   1.000
_cell.angle_alpha   90.00
_cell.angle_beta   90.00
_cell.angle_gamma   90.00
#
_symmetry.space_group_name_H-M   'P 1'
#
loop_
_entity.id
_entity.type
_entity.pdbx_description
1 polymer ?
#
loop_
_entity_poly.entity_id
_entity_poly.type
_entity_poly.pdbx_seq_one_letter_code
_entity_poly.pdbx_strand_id
1 'polypeptide(L)'
;MGQDAVMETYKIRRISSTRKSGITAPALCTLGATLKFDGEEAPHCVYNEYVALRLAQTLHVPVADGVLTSTGDGPTYASLMLHSPGINLPDVLENQLDSVAQRYPQRVAALLAYDLFIGNGDRARNLKAALVTPHVRFFAAFDHSHALLGVESNPTNSIRKLAEGELIVRRHPFYGRVQAVFLEGWISRIVALPDGYIRECCGMGKPFRAVSEELQQFLADAMIKRKAALPAIVQGYASFIRSRP
;
A
#
# COMPACT_ATOMS: atom_id res chain seq x y z
N MET A 1 5.30 -2.26 -26.95
CA MET A 1 3.99 -1.71 -26.58
C MET A 1 4.22 -0.77 -25.42
N GLY A 2 4.07 0.56 -25.64
CA GLY A 2 4.28 1.54 -24.60
C GLY A 2 3.29 1.32 -23.47
N GLN A 3 3.78 1.23 -22.25
CA GLN A 3 2.95 1.36 -21.07
C GLN A 3 2.46 2.81 -21.07
N ASP A 4 1.18 3.02 -21.35
CA ASP A 4 0.55 4.31 -21.09
C ASP A 4 0.75 4.59 -19.60
N ALA A 5 1.64 5.51 -19.29
CA ALA A 5 1.88 5.95 -17.93
C ALA A 5 0.58 6.59 -17.44
N VAL A 6 -0.14 5.88 -16.59
CA VAL A 6 -1.32 6.43 -15.93
C VAL A 6 -0.83 7.46 -14.95
N MET A 7 -1.06 8.70 -15.27
CA MET A 7 -0.76 9.83 -14.40
C MET A 7 -1.77 9.81 -13.24
N GLU A 8 -1.28 9.48 -12.04
CA GLU A 8 -2.09 9.60 -10.83
C GLU A 8 -2.39 11.08 -10.60
N THR A 9 -3.65 11.39 -10.39
CA THR A 9 -4.09 12.75 -10.13
C THR A 9 -4.75 12.84 -8.76
N TYR A 10 -4.52 13.95 -8.08
CA TYR A 10 -5.09 14.21 -6.76
C TYR A 10 -6.03 15.40 -6.81
N LYS A 11 -7.07 15.36 -6.00
CA LYS A 11 -8.13 16.35 -6.02
C LYS A 11 -7.68 17.68 -5.42
N ILE A 12 -7.58 18.73 -6.26
CA ILE A 12 -7.44 20.10 -5.77
C ILE A 12 -8.78 20.54 -5.15
N ARG A 13 -8.76 20.95 -3.89
CA ARG A 13 -9.92 21.47 -3.16
C ARG A 13 -10.05 22.98 -3.28
N ARG A 14 -8.92 23.69 -3.26
CA ARG A 14 -8.88 25.15 -3.33
C ARG A 14 -7.55 25.59 -3.93
N ILE A 15 -7.60 26.62 -4.77
CA ILE A 15 -6.44 27.44 -5.17
C ILE A 15 -6.46 28.69 -4.30
N SER A 16 -5.43 28.88 -3.46
CA SER A 16 -5.42 29.92 -2.44
C SER A 16 -4.86 31.24 -2.93
N SER A 17 -3.80 31.20 -3.74
CA SER A 17 -3.17 32.38 -4.30
C SER A 17 -2.29 32.03 -5.49
N THR A 18 -2.10 32.98 -6.40
CA THR A 18 -1.10 32.91 -7.46
C THR A 18 0.13 33.71 -7.03
N ARG A 19 1.30 33.09 -7.01
CA ARG A 19 2.56 33.80 -6.80
C ARG A 19 2.97 34.45 -8.12
N LYS A 20 3.20 35.74 -8.09
CA LYS A 20 3.61 36.54 -9.31
C LYS A 20 5.11 36.47 -9.60
N SER A 21 5.89 35.76 -8.82
CA SER A 21 7.34 35.64 -9.03
C SER A 21 7.66 34.39 -9.85
N GLY A 22 8.35 34.57 -10.94
CA GLY A 22 8.80 33.52 -11.87
C GLY A 22 7.97 33.41 -13.15
N ILE A 23 8.55 32.78 -14.16
CA ILE A 23 7.99 32.67 -15.52
C ILE A 23 6.71 31.77 -15.49
N THR A 24 6.60 30.84 -14.55
CA THR A 24 5.53 29.85 -14.49
C THR A 24 4.31 30.26 -13.65
N ALA A 25 4.34 31.46 -13.02
CA ALA A 25 3.24 31.97 -12.18
C ALA A 25 2.61 30.91 -11.25
N PRO A 26 3.38 30.30 -10.31
CA PRO A 26 2.91 29.19 -9.51
C PRO A 26 1.76 29.62 -8.57
N ALA A 27 0.78 28.72 -8.38
CA ALA A 27 -0.35 28.92 -7.47
C ALA A 27 -0.22 28.00 -6.26
N LEU A 28 -0.62 28.50 -5.08
CA LEU A 28 -0.81 27.68 -3.90
C LEU A 28 -2.17 27.00 -3.96
N CYS A 29 -2.21 25.69 -3.69
CA CYS A 29 -3.46 24.95 -3.62
C CYS A 29 -3.53 24.05 -2.38
N THR A 30 -4.74 23.62 -2.03
CA THR A 30 -4.98 22.55 -1.07
C THR A 30 -5.44 21.30 -1.79
N LEU A 31 -4.88 20.15 -1.40
CA LEU A 31 -5.31 18.85 -1.89
C LEU A 31 -6.34 18.22 -0.93
N GLY A 32 -7.22 17.37 -1.47
CA GLY A 32 -8.07 16.53 -0.65
C GLY A 32 -7.25 15.39 -0.04
N ALA A 33 -7.38 15.19 1.25
CA ALA A 33 -6.75 14.07 1.96
C ALA A 33 -7.67 13.57 3.06
N THR A 34 -7.49 12.30 3.44
CA THR A 34 -8.08 11.70 4.64
C THR A 34 -6.99 11.62 5.70
N LEU A 35 -7.20 12.25 6.84
CA LEU A 35 -6.27 12.17 7.96
C LEU A 35 -6.50 10.87 8.74
N LYS A 36 -5.41 10.23 9.10
CA LYS A 36 -5.37 9.02 9.92
C LYS A 36 -4.55 9.28 11.18
N PHE A 37 -5.02 8.70 12.26
CA PHE A 37 -4.48 8.87 13.60
C PHE A 37 -4.24 7.49 14.22
N ASP A 38 -3.32 7.42 15.18
CA ASP A 38 -3.27 6.28 16.08
C ASP A 38 -4.44 6.35 17.05
N GLY A 39 -5.05 5.22 17.33
CA GLY A 39 -6.17 5.07 18.25
C GLY A 39 -6.14 3.71 18.95
N GLU A 40 -7.07 3.46 19.85
CA GLU A 40 -7.15 2.20 20.62
C GLU A 40 -7.27 0.97 19.70
N GLU A 41 -8.03 1.08 18.61
CA GLU A 41 -8.24 -0.01 17.65
C GLU A 41 -7.09 -0.18 16.64
N ALA A 42 -6.23 0.83 16.50
CA ALA A 42 -5.08 0.80 15.59
C ALA A 42 -3.94 1.68 16.14
N PRO A 43 -3.24 1.26 17.18
CA PRO A 43 -2.25 2.07 17.91
C PRO A 43 -1.00 2.40 17.11
N HIS A 44 -0.78 1.73 15.98
CA HIS A 44 0.36 1.92 15.09
C HIS A 44 -0.07 2.37 13.68
N CYS A 45 -1.30 2.87 13.52
CA CYS A 45 -1.89 3.24 12.23
C CYS A 45 -0.98 4.17 11.41
N VAL A 46 -0.54 5.27 12.00
CA VAL A 46 0.27 6.29 11.31
C VAL A 46 1.62 5.73 10.85
N TYR A 47 2.26 4.94 11.69
CA TYR A 47 3.52 4.28 11.37
C TYR A 47 3.33 3.23 10.26
N ASN A 48 2.33 2.36 10.40
CA ASN A 48 2.02 1.31 9.41
C ASN A 48 1.75 1.91 8.03
N GLU A 49 0.91 2.96 7.96
CA GLU A 49 0.60 3.64 6.70
C GLU A 49 1.84 4.22 6.03
N TYR A 50 2.67 4.90 6.80
CA TYR A 50 3.85 5.56 6.25
C TYR A 50 4.92 4.57 5.79
N VAL A 51 5.22 3.54 6.58
CA VAL A 51 6.18 2.50 6.20
C VAL A 51 5.67 1.71 4.99
N ALA A 52 4.38 1.34 4.99
CA ALA A 52 3.77 0.68 3.84
C ALA A 52 3.86 1.54 2.58
N LEU A 53 3.58 2.85 2.65
CA LEU A 53 3.74 3.73 1.49
C LEU A 53 5.19 3.73 0.96
N ARG A 54 6.18 3.88 1.82
CA ARG A 54 7.60 3.89 1.41
C ARG A 54 8.02 2.59 0.69
N LEU A 55 7.62 1.45 1.24
CA LEU A 55 7.85 0.14 0.61
C LEU A 55 7.12 0.01 -0.73
N ALA A 56 5.87 0.48 -0.82
CA ALA A 56 5.09 0.45 -2.04
C ALA A 56 5.70 1.34 -3.13
N GLN A 57 6.14 2.54 -2.79
CA GLN A 57 6.82 3.47 -3.71
C GLN A 57 8.12 2.87 -4.27
N THR A 58 8.93 2.25 -3.41
CA THR A 58 10.17 1.57 -3.84
C THR A 58 9.90 0.43 -4.83
N LEU A 59 8.79 -0.28 -4.64
CA LEU A 59 8.37 -1.40 -5.49
C LEU A 59 7.50 -0.97 -6.69
N HIS A 60 7.04 0.28 -6.72
CA HIS A 60 6.04 0.79 -7.68
C HIS A 60 4.70 0.03 -7.63
N VAL A 61 4.25 -0.34 -6.43
CA VAL A 61 2.93 -0.92 -6.21
C VAL A 61 1.85 0.16 -6.34
N PRO A 62 0.69 -0.12 -6.95
CA PRO A 62 -0.36 0.87 -7.15
C PRO A 62 -1.13 1.15 -5.85
N VAL A 63 -0.63 2.04 -5.03
CA VAL A 63 -1.26 2.53 -3.80
C VAL A 63 -1.43 4.05 -3.85
N ALA A 64 -2.39 4.56 -3.09
CA ALA A 64 -2.56 5.99 -2.94
C ALA A 64 -1.36 6.60 -2.23
N ASP A 65 -0.88 7.74 -2.71
CA ASP A 65 0.15 8.51 -2.03
C ASP A 65 -0.36 9.13 -0.73
N GLY A 66 0.58 9.48 0.11
CA GLY A 66 0.32 10.15 1.36
C GLY A 66 1.55 10.83 1.92
N VAL A 67 1.35 11.58 2.96
CA VAL A 67 2.42 12.31 3.63
C VAL A 67 2.27 12.25 5.14
N LEU A 68 3.40 12.21 5.86
CA LEU A 68 3.40 12.49 7.28
C LEU A 68 3.13 13.98 7.48
N THR A 69 2.25 14.28 8.41
CA THR A 69 1.93 15.62 8.86
C THR A 69 1.81 15.63 10.38
N SER A 70 1.44 16.73 10.95
CA SER A 70 1.20 16.84 12.40
C SER A 70 -0.02 17.70 12.66
N THR A 71 -0.74 17.35 13.72
CA THR A 71 -1.78 18.18 14.34
C THR A 71 -1.34 18.55 15.74
N GLY A 72 -2.19 19.25 16.50
CA GLY A 72 -1.93 19.53 17.92
C GLY A 72 -1.68 18.28 18.76
N ASP A 73 -2.22 17.13 18.35
CA ASP A 73 -2.09 15.84 19.02
C ASP A 73 -0.87 15.01 18.55
N GLY A 74 -0.04 15.57 17.67
CA GLY A 74 1.19 14.96 17.20
C GLY A 74 1.14 14.45 15.75
N PRO A 75 2.07 13.54 15.39
CA PRO A 75 2.17 13.02 14.02
C PRO A 75 0.90 12.34 13.55
N THR A 76 0.52 12.62 12.30
CA THR A 76 -0.64 12.06 11.60
C THR A 76 -0.23 11.67 10.19
N TYR A 77 -1.02 10.81 9.54
CA TYR A 77 -0.83 10.46 8.14
C TYR A 77 -1.96 11.03 7.31
N ALA A 78 -1.63 11.76 6.26
CA ALA A 78 -2.59 12.28 5.30
C ALA A 78 -2.55 11.44 4.02
N SER A 79 -3.52 10.53 3.86
CA SER A 79 -3.73 9.77 2.63
C SER A 79 -4.38 10.66 1.59
N LEU A 80 -3.73 10.88 0.45
CA LEU A 80 -4.24 11.75 -0.61
C LEU A 80 -5.45 11.11 -1.30
N MET A 81 -6.50 11.92 -1.51
CA MET A 81 -7.71 11.43 -2.16
C MET A 81 -7.47 11.22 -3.65
N LEU A 82 -7.57 9.97 -4.07
CA LEU A 82 -7.50 9.56 -5.46
C LEU A 82 -8.61 10.24 -6.26
N HIS A 83 -8.23 10.78 -7.40
CA HIS A 83 -9.12 11.50 -8.30
C HIS A 83 -8.73 11.27 -9.74
N SER A 84 -9.70 11.31 -10.65
CA SER A 84 -9.46 11.45 -12.08
C SER A 84 -10.37 12.56 -12.60
N PRO A 85 -9.85 13.58 -13.31
CA PRO A 85 -10.67 14.67 -13.81
C PRO A 85 -11.84 14.16 -14.65
N GLY A 86 -13.05 14.62 -14.32
CA GLY A 86 -14.28 14.22 -15.03
C GLY A 86 -14.79 12.80 -14.76
N ILE A 87 -14.14 12.03 -13.88
CA ILE A 87 -14.52 10.65 -13.58
C ILE A 87 -14.67 10.48 -12.07
N ASN A 88 -15.81 9.93 -11.68
CA ASN A 88 -15.98 9.42 -10.34
C ASN A 88 -15.25 8.07 -10.22
N LEU A 89 -14.38 7.91 -9.22
CA LEU A 89 -13.72 6.65 -8.90
C LEU A 89 -14.40 6.02 -7.67
N PRO A 90 -15.46 5.23 -7.88
CA PRO A 90 -16.11 4.53 -6.77
C PRO A 90 -15.18 3.47 -6.18
N ASP A 91 -15.49 3.06 -4.95
CA ASP A 91 -14.89 1.89 -4.35
C ASP A 91 -15.27 0.64 -5.17
N VAL A 92 -14.31 -0.28 -5.29
CA VAL A 92 -14.53 -1.54 -6.00
C VAL A 92 -15.44 -2.44 -5.16
N LEU A 93 -16.57 -2.85 -5.74
CA LEU A 93 -17.49 -3.79 -5.12
C LEU A 93 -17.04 -5.24 -5.35
N GLU A 94 -17.51 -6.15 -4.50
CA GLU A 94 -17.14 -7.57 -4.57
C GLU A 94 -17.48 -8.21 -5.94
N ASN A 95 -18.64 -7.88 -6.51
CA ASN A 95 -19.06 -8.37 -7.82
C ASN A 95 -18.26 -7.77 -9.00
N GLN A 96 -17.37 -6.81 -8.75
CA GLN A 96 -16.51 -6.18 -9.75
C GLN A 96 -15.08 -6.73 -9.75
N LEU A 97 -14.72 -7.54 -8.77
CA LEU A 97 -13.35 -8.01 -8.58
C LEU A 97 -12.79 -8.79 -9.78
N ASP A 98 -13.62 -9.62 -10.43
CA ASP A 98 -13.21 -10.35 -11.63
C ASP A 98 -12.94 -9.39 -12.79
N SER A 99 -13.78 -8.39 -13.00
CA SER A 99 -13.57 -7.34 -14.00
C SER A 99 -12.31 -6.52 -13.73
N VAL A 100 -12.02 -6.23 -12.46
CA VAL A 100 -10.77 -5.56 -12.05
C VAL A 100 -9.56 -6.43 -12.36
N ALA A 101 -9.59 -7.71 -11.99
CA ALA A 101 -8.49 -8.64 -12.24
C ALA A 101 -8.21 -8.83 -13.73
N GLN A 102 -9.25 -8.90 -14.57
CA GLN A 102 -9.12 -8.98 -16.02
C GLN A 102 -8.56 -7.69 -16.63
N ARG A 103 -9.01 -6.53 -16.16
CA ARG A 103 -8.59 -5.23 -16.70
C ARG A 103 -7.19 -4.81 -16.25
N TYR A 104 -6.79 -5.19 -15.02
CA TYR A 104 -5.54 -4.76 -14.38
C TYR A 104 -4.68 -5.93 -13.87
N PRO A 105 -4.43 -6.99 -14.65
CA PRO A 105 -3.87 -8.25 -14.15
C PRO A 105 -2.51 -8.07 -13.46
N GLN A 106 -1.62 -7.23 -14.02
CA GLN A 106 -0.31 -6.96 -13.43
C GLN A 106 -0.40 -6.14 -12.13
N ARG A 107 -1.30 -5.14 -12.09
CA ARG A 107 -1.48 -4.28 -10.90
C ARG A 107 -2.12 -5.03 -9.74
N VAL A 108 -3.07 -5.91 -10.05
CA VAL A 108 -3.70 -6.78 -9.07
C VAL A 108 -2.69 -7.79 -8.52
N ALA A 109 -1.82 -8.36 -9.37
CA ALA A 109 -0.75 -9.22 -8.93
C ALA A 109 0.29 -8.49 -8.06
N ALA A 110 0.63 -7.25 -8.43
CA ALA A 110 1.49 -6.38 -7.64
C ALA A 110 0.94 -6.18 -6.23
N LEU A 111 -0.34 -5.81 -6.15
CA LEU A 111 -1.01 -5.54 -4.89
C LEU A 111 -1.09 -6.81 -4.02
N LEU A 112 -1.47 -7.95 -4.61
CA LEU A 112 -1.54 -9.20 -3.86
C LEU A 112 -0.17 -9.62 -3.32
N ALA A 113 0.88 -9.59 -4.15
CA ALA A 113 2.24 -9.90 -3.70
C ALA A 113 2.70 -8.96 -2.58
N TYR A 114 2.36 -7.68 -2.71
CA TYR A 114 2.67 -6.66 -1.73
C TYR A 114 1.93 -6.86 -0.41
N ASP A 115 0.61 -7.10 -0.44
CA ASP A 115 -0.18 -7.36 0.78
C ASP A 115 0.28 -8.64 1.50
N LEU A 116 0.69 -9.67 0.75
CA LEU A 116 1.33 -10.87 1.31
C LEU A 116 2.67 -10.53 1.97
N PHE A 117 3.46 -9.63 1.38
CA PHE A 117 4.74 -9.20 1.91
C PHE A 117 4.60 -8.40 3.20
N ILE A 118 3.74 -7.38 3.23
CA ILE A 118 3.56 -6.53 4.41
C ILE A 118 2.58 -7.11 5.44
N GLY A 119 1.94 -8.26 5.16
CA GLY A 119 0.98 -8.89 6.05
C GLY A 119 -0.36 -8.15 6.16
N ASN A 120 -0.80 -7.44 5.13
CA ASN A 120 -2.06 -6.69 5.14
C ASN A 120 -3.26 -7.59 4.86
N GLY A 121 -4.00 -7.97 5.90
CA GLY A 121 -5.20 -8.81 5.81
C GLY A 121 -6.51 -8.06 5.58
N ASP A 122 -6.51 -6.72 5.61
CA ASP A 122 -7.71 -5.88 5.48
C ASP A 122 -7.77 -5.13 4.15
N ARG A 123 -7.74 -5.86 3.03
CA ARG A 123 -7.79 -5.26 1.69
C ARG A 123 -9.22 -5.08 1.15
N ALA A 124 -10.20 -5.76 1.70
CA ALA A 124 -11.59 -5.66 1.25
C ALA A 124 -12.10 -4.22 1.36
N ARG A 125 -12.72 -3.69 0.29
CA ARG A 125 -13.25 -2.32 0.18
C ARG A 125 -12.23 -1.18 0.12
N ASN A 126 -10.93 -1.46 0.24
CA ASN A 126 -9.85 -0.45 0.21
C ASN A 126 -9.21 -0.34 -1.18
N LEU A 127 -10.07 -0.29 -2.24
CA LEU A 127 -9.70 -0.34 -3.65
C LEU A 127 -10.49 0.66 -4.47
N LYS A 128 -9.84 1.35 -5.40
CA LYS A 128 -10.49 2.15 -6.44
C LYS A 128 -10.02 1.71 -7.82
N ALA A 129 -10.95 1.62 -8.77
CA ALA A 129 -10.64 1.28 -10.14
C ALA A 129 -11.56 1.98 -11.14
N ALA A 130 -11.03 2.37 -12.30
CA ALA A 130 -11.82 2.83 -13.43
C ALA A 130 -12.26 1.61 -14.26
N LEU A 131 -13.54 1.23 -14.18
CA LEU A 131 -14.09 0.08 -14.92
C LEU A 131 -14.95 0.50 -16.11
N VAL A 132 -15.64 1.62 -16.00
CA VAL A 132 -16.66 2.05 -16.97
C VAL A 132 -16.06 2.84 -18.13
N THR A 133 -14.98 3.56 -17.91
CA THR A 133 -14.38 4.46 -18.90
C THR A 133 -13.24 3.76 -19.65
N PRO A 134 -13.41 3.44 -20.96
CA PRO A 134 -12.43 2.62 -21.69
C PRO A 134 -11.05 3.24 -21.79
N HIS A 135 -10.97 4.56 -21.89
CA HIS A 135 -9.71 5.31 -22.08
C HIS A 135 -9.00 5.66 -20.78
N VAL A 136 -9.61 5.44 -19.61
CA VAL A 136 -9.00 5.68 -18.33
C VAL A 136 -8.58 4.36 -17.71
N ARG A 137 -7.27 4.23 -17.48
CA ARG A 137 -6.70 3.08 -16.77
C ARG A 137 -6.21 3.53 -15.40
N PHE A 138 -7.06 3.31 -14.41
CA PHE A 138 -6.76 3.65 -13.03
C PHE A 138 -7.09 2.47 -12.11
N PHE A 139 -6.15 2.07 -11.29
CA PHE A 139 -6.33 1.10 -10.21
C PHE A 139 -5.36 1.47 -9.09
N ALA A 140 -5.84 1.66 -7.89
CA ALA A 140 -5.01 1.85 -6.71
C ALA A 140 -5.70 1.33 -5.45
N ALA A 141 -4.87 0.90 -4.50
CA ALA A 141 -5.26 0.53 -3.16
C ALA A 141 -4.97 1.67 -2.18
N PHE A 142 -5.62 1.64 -1.04
CA PHE A 142 -5.38 2.54 0.09
C PHE A 142 -5.63 1.76 1.39
N ASP A 143 -5.33 2.35 2.51
CA ASP A 143 -5.47 1.78 3.84
C ASP A 143 -4.56 0.56 4.12
N HIS A 144 -3.51 0.82 4.89
CA HIS A 144 -2.52 -0.17 5.33
C HIS A 144 -2.39 -0.18 6.86
N SER A 145 -3.38 0.39 7.56
CA SER A 145 -3.35 0.53 9.03
C SER A 145 -3.20 -0.81 9.77
N HIS A 146 -3.69 -1.90 9.17
CA HIS A 146 -3.64 -3.26 9.72
C HIS A 146 -2.40 -4.07 9.30
N ALA A 147 -1.49 -3.50 8.51
CA ALA A 147 -0.26 -4.16 8.06
C ALA A 147 0.87 -4.10 9.11
N LEU A 148 2.00 -4.73 8.83
CA LEU A 148 3.27 -4.58 9.56
C LEU A 148 3.15 -4.87 11.06
N LEU A 149 3.07 -3.83 11.89
CA LEU A 149 2.94 -3.97 13.34
C LEU A 149 1.54 -4.48 13.76
N GLY A 150 0.57 -4.48 12.83
CA GLY A 150 -0.81 -4.89 13.11
C GLY A 150 -1.58 -3.86 13.94
N VAL A 151 -2.66 -4.33 14.55
CA VAL A 151 -3.61 -3.50 15.32
C VAL A 151 -3.55 -3.75 16.83
N GLU A 152 -2.76 -4.73 17.27
CA GLU A 152 -2.58 -5.00 18.71
C GLU A 152 -1.66 -3.93 19.33
N SER A 153 -1.92 -3.54 20.56
CA SER A 153 -1.08 -2.61 21.30
C SER A 153 0.36 -3.14 21.50
N ASN A 154 0.50 -4.47 21.63
CA ASN A 154 1.79 -5.15 21.60
C ASN A 154 2.04 -5.80 20.23
N PRO A 155 2.92 -5.25 19.37
CA PRO A 155 3.15 -5.72 18.02
C PRO A 155 4.04 -6.98 17.94
N THR A 156 4.53 -7.51 19.05
CA THR A 156 5.46 -8.66 19.09
C THR A 156 4.94 -9.86 18.30
N ASN A 157 3.64 -10.17 18.43
CA ASN A 157 3.02 -11.28 17.72
C ASN A 157 2.96 -11.04 16.20
N SER A 158 2.66 -9.82 15.76
CA SER A 158 2.67 -9.45 14.34
C SER A 158 4.08 -9.56 13.74
N ILE A 159 5.09 -9.04 14.42
CA ILE A 159 6.50 -9.14 14.02
C ILE A 159 6.95 -10.60 13.95
N ARG A 160 6.61 -11.42 14.95
CA ARG A 160 6.92 -12.85 14.96
C ARG A 160 6.31 -13.55 13.74
N LYS A 161 5.03 -13.36 13.46
CA LYS A 161 4.34 -13.96 12.30
C LYS A 161 4.98 -13.54 10.97
N LEU A 162 5.39 -12.28 10.83
CA LEU A 162 6.14 -11.82 9.66
C LEU A 162 7.48 -12.57 9.54
N ALA A 163 8.26 -12.63 10.63
CA ALA A 163 9.58 -13.25 10.65
C ALA A 163 9.55 -14.77 10.40
N GLU A 164 8.52 -15.45 10.90
CA GLU A 164 8.34 -16.91 10.74
C GLU A 164 7.74 -17.30 9.39
N GLY A 165 7.36 -16.32 8.56
CA GLY A 165 6.80 -16.60 7.24
C GLY A 165 5.39 -17.19 7.29
N GLU A 166 4.61 -16.91 8.34
CA GLU A 166 3.22 -17.37 8.40
C GLU A 166 2.37 -16.74 7.29
N LEU A 167 1.33 -17.45 6.84
CA LEU A 167 0.30 -16.86 5.99
C LEU A 167 -0.61 -15.98 6.86
N ILE A 168 -0.24 -14.70 7.02
CA ILE A 168 -1.01 -13.72 7.78
C ILE A 168 -2.29 -13.36 7.02
N VAL A 169 -2.19 -13.14 5.72
CA VAL A 169 -3.30 -12.76 4.84
C VAL A 169 -4.12 -14.00 4.51
N ARG A 170 -5.09 -14.33 5.33
CA ARG A 170 -5.93 -15.53 5.14
C ARG A 170 -7.08 -15.32 4.16
N ARG A 171 -7.47 -14.07 3.92
CA ARG A 171 -8.52 -13.67 2.97
C ARG A 171 -8.03 -12.46 2.20
N HIS A 172 -8.04 -12.58 0.90
CA HIS A 172 -7.69 -11.45 0.03
C HIS A 172 -8.66 -11.42 -1.14
N PRO A 173 -9.18 -10.24 -1.54
CA PRO A 173 -10.21 -10.15 -2.59
C PRO A 173 -9.75 -10.71 -3.94
N PHE A 174 -8.46 -10.80 -4.19
CA PHE A 174 -7.91 -11.32 -5.44
C PHE A 174 -7.38 -12.77 -5.35
N TYR A 175 -7.59 -13.48 -4.27
CA TYR A 175 -7.30 -14.90 -4.25
C TYR A 175 -8.13 -15.65 -5.30
N GLY A 176 -7.49 -16.55 -6.04
CA GLY A 176 -8.10 -17.26 -7.14
C GLY A 176 -8.32 -16.44 -8.43
N ARG A 177 -7.91 -15.15 -8.47
CA ARG A 177 -8.11 -14.23 -9.61
C ARG A 177 -6.82 -13.77 -10.27
N VAL A 178 -5.66 -14.16 -9.74
CA VAL A 178 -4.35 -13.70 -10.19
C VAL A 178 -3.65 -14.75 -11.03
N GLN A 179 -3.18 -14.37 -12.21
CA GLN A 179 -2.37 -15.24 -13.06
C GLN A 179 -0.99 -15.48 -12.41
N ALA A 180 -0.58 -16.75 -12.38
CA ALA A 180 0.65 -17.17 -11.71
C ALA A 180 1.89 -16.43 -12.23
N VAL A 181 2.01 -16.23 -13.55
CA VAL A 181 3.16 -15.56 -14.18
C VAL A 181 3.36 -14.13 -13.66
N PHE A 182 2.28 -13.38 -13.47
CA PHE A 182 2.38 -12.01 -12.95
C PHE A 182 2.70 -11.99 -11.45
N LEU A 183 2.10 -12.90 -10.69
CA LEU A 183 2.37 -13.01 -9.26
C LEU A 183 3.84 -13.39 -8.99
N GLU A 184 4.35 -14.38 -9.70
CA GLU A 184 5.74 -14.83 -9.58
C GLU A 184 6.74 -13.73 -9.97
N GLY A 185 6.43 -12.96 -11.01
CA GLY A 185 7.23 -11.79 -11.39
C GLY A 185 7.30 -10.74 -10.27
N TRP A 186 6.19 -10.46 -9.58
CA TRP A 186 6.17 -9.52 -8.46
C TRP A 186 6.84 -10.06 -7.21
N ILE A 187 6.68 -11.35 -6.90
CA ILE A 187 7.41 -12.00 -5.81
C ILE A 187 8.92 -11.89 -6.04
N SER A 188 9.38 -12.18 -7.27
CA SER A 188 10.80 -12.06 -7.63
C SER A 188 11.33 -10.63 -7.43
N ARG A 189 10.54 -9.61 -7.77
CA ARG A 189 10.90 -8.20 -7.51
C ARG A 189 11.01 -7.89 -6.02
N ILE A 190 10.08 -8.39 -5.19
CA ILE A 190 10.13 -8.20 -3.74
C ILE A 190 11.36 -8.90 -3.16
N VAL A 191 11.66 -10.13 -3.59
CA VAL A 191 12.84 -10.90 -3.15
C VAL A 191 14.14 -10.17 -3.52
N ALA A 192 14.19 -9.53 -4.68
CA ALA A 192 15.35 -8.79 -5.16
C ALA A 192 15.53 -7.42 -4.46
N LEU A 193 14.57 -6.95 -3.67
CA LEU A 193 14.68 -5.67 -2.96
C LEU A 193 15.87 -5.72 -1.99
N PRO A 194 16.84 -4.79 -2.07
CA PRO A 194 17.96 -4.76 -1.14
C PRO A 194 17.51 -4.57 0.31
N ASP A 195 18.15 -5.28 1.24
CA ASP A 195 17.83 -5.19 2.68
C ASP A 195 17.97 -3.77 3.22
N GLY A 196 18.93 -3.00 2.71
CA GLY A 196 19.13 -1.60 3.07
C GLY A 196 17.89 -0.73 2.84
N TYR A 197 17.19 -0.93 1.72
CA TYR A 197 15.93 -0.21 1.45
C TYR A 197 14.82 -0.57 2.44
N ILE A 198 14.72 -1.84 2.83
CA ILE A 198 13.73 -2.26 3.85
C ILE A 198 14.05 -1.57 5.18
N ARG A 199 15.31 -1.56 5.60
CA ARG A 199 15.76 -0.87 6.82
C ARG A 199 15.48 0.64 6.74
N GLU A 200 15.77 1.26 5.62
CA GLU A 200 15.50 2.66 5.39
C GLU A 200 13.99 2.96 5.43
N CYS A 201 13.15 2.13 4.81
CA CYS A 201 11.69 2.31 4.84
C CYS A 201 11.11 2.18 6.26
N CYS A 202 11.59 1.23 7.06
CA CYS A 202 11.12 1.03 8.44
C CYS A 202 11.70 2.08 9.41
N GLY A 203 12.90 2.59 9.16
CA GLY A 203 13.59 3.51 10.07
C GLY A 203 13.08 4.95 9.95
N MET A 204 12.88 5.60 11.10
CA MET A 204 12.53 7.02 11.21
C MET A 204 13.72 7.87 11.72
N GLY A 205 14.86 7.23 12.05
CA GLY A 205 16.02 7.88 12.65
C GLY A 205 15.78 8.42 14.07
N LYS A 206 14.65 8.12 14.66
CA LYS A 206 14.22 8.48 16.01
C LYS A 206 13.00 7.67 16.43
N PRO A 207 12.64 7.62 17.71
CA PRO A 207 11.36 7.08 18.15
C PRO A 207 10.19 7.78 17.46
N PHE A 208 9.21 7.00 17.04
CA PHE A 208 8.00 7.52 16.40
C PHE A 208 6.78 7.13 17.22
N ARG A 209 6.25 8.06 18.03
CA ARG A 209 5.20 7.80 19.01
C ARG A 209 5.56 6.61 19.92
N ALA A 210 4.72 5.57 19.96
CA ALA A 210 4.95 4.34 20.72
C ALA A 210 5.94 3.37 20.06
N VAL A 211 6.43 3.67 18.85
CA VAL A 211 7.35 2.81 18.10
C VAL A 211 8.79 3.24 18.35
N SER A 212 9.49 2.52 19.24
CA SER A 212 10.91 2.77 19.54
C SER A 212 11.80 2.47 18.32
N GLU A 213 13.02 3.00 18.31
CA GLU A 213 14.00 2.68 17.26
C GLU A 213 14.33 1.19 17.22
N GLU A 214 14.39 0.54 18.36
CA GLU A 214 14.59 -0.90 18.47
C GLU A 214 13.43 -1.68 17.81
N LEU A 215 12.19 -1.26 18.06
CA LEU A 215 11.00 -1.86 17.43
C LEU A 215 11.00 -1.67 15.91
N GLN A 216 11.47 -0.50 15.43
CA GLN A 216 11.65 -0.25 13.99
C GLN A 216 12.68 -1.20 13.37
N GLN A 217 13.77 -1.49 14.08
CA GLN A 217 14.80 -2.44 13.67
C GLN A 217 14.26 -3.88 13.66
N PHE A 218 13.54 -4.29 14.69
CA PHE A 218 12.90 -5.61 14.75
C PHE A 218 11.92 -5.82 13.60
N LEU A 219 11.11 -4.80 13.28
CA LEU A 219 10.24 -4.86 12.11
C LEU A 219 11.04 -5.01 10.82
N ALA A 220 12.11 -4.24 10.63
CA ALA A 220 12.95 -4.33 9.43
C ALA A 220 13.55 -5.73 9.27
N ASP A 221 14.07 -6.32 10.35
CA ASP A 221 14.62 -7.68 10.34
C ASP A 221 13.55 -8.74 10.03
N ALA A 222 12.34 -8.58 10.59
CA ALA A 222 11.20 -9.44 10.28
C ALA A 222 10.80 -9.34 8.81
N MET A 223 10.78 -8.13 8.24
CA MET A 223 10.45 -7.91 6.82
C MET A 223 11.51 -8.48 5.89
N ILE A 224 12.80 -8.43 6.24
CA ILE A 224 13.88 -9.08 5.49
C ILE A 224 13.70 -10.60 5.49
N LYS A 225 13.39 -11.21 6.63
CA LYS A 225 13.06 -12.64 6.72
C LYS A 225 11.81 -12.98 5.92
N ARG A 226 10.77 -12.14 6.03
CA ARG A 226 9.51 -12.28 5.30
C ARG A 226 9.73 -12.27 3.79
N LYS A 227 10.53 -11.36 3.29
CA LYS A 227 10.93 -11.27 1.89
C LYS A 227 11.51 -12.60 1.39
N ALA A 228 12.44 -13.18 2.13
CA ALA A 228 13.07 -14.45 1.77
C ALA A 228 12.08 -15.63 1.82
N ALA A 229 11.12 -15.62 2.74
CA ALA A 229 10.12 -16.68 2.89
C ALA A 229 8.95 -16.57 1.88
N LEU A 230 8.76 -15.43 1.24
CA LEU A 230 7.59 -15.15 0.41
C LEU A 230 7.34 -16.18 -0.72
N PRO A 231 8.35 -16.67 -1.46
CA PRO A 231 8.16 -17.71 -2.47
C PRO A 231 7.58 -19.00 -1.88
N ALA A 232 8.10 -19.46 -0.73
CA ALA A 232 7.63 -20.66 -0.06
C ALA A 232 6.20 -20.51 0.47
N ILE A 233 5.85 -19.33 1.01
CA ILE A 233 4.48 -19.00 1.44
C ILE A 233 3.52 -19.15 0.25
N VAL A 234 3.82 -18.52 -0.88
CA VAL A 234 2.94 -18.54 -2.05
C VAL A 234 2.83 -19.94 -2.64
N GLN A 235 3.92 -20.69 -2.67
CA GLN A 235 3.90 -22.07 -3.14
C GLN A 235 3.09 -22.99 -2.22
N GLY A 236 3.25 -22.88 -0.91
CA GLY A 236 2.52 -23.68 0.08
C GLY A 236 1.00 -23.47 0.05
N TYR A 237 0.56 -22.32 -0.42
CA TYR A 237 -0.86 -21.95 -0.51
C TYR A 237 -1.33 -21.70 -1.94
N ALA A 238 -0.62 -22.22 -2.94
CA ALA A 238 -0.89 -21.96 -4.35
C ALA A 238 -2.32 -22.33 -4.78
N SER A 239 -2.92 -23.36 -4.17
CA SER A 239 -4.26 -23.87 -4.54
C SER A 239 -5.38 -22.86 -4.37
N PHE A 240 -5.22 -21.88 -3.48
CA PHE A 240 -6.24 -20.84 -3.29
C PHE A 240 -5.74 -19.42 -3.58
N ILE A 241 -4.43 -19.19 -3.67
CA ILE A 241 -3.86 -17.89 -4.03
C ILE A 241 -3.95 -17.65 -5.55
N ARG A 242 -3.64 -18.68 -6.35
CA ARG A 242 -3.58 -18.59 -7.82
C ARG A 242 -4.96 -18.84 -8.46
N SER A 243 -5.17 -18.26 -9.63
CA SER A 243 -6.33 -18.61 -10.46
C SER A 243 -6.31 -20.12 -10.75
N ARG A 244 -7.47 -20.73 -10.72
CA ARG A 244 -7.61 -22.05 -11.31
C ARG A 244 -7.33 -21.95 -12.81
N PRO A 245 -6.61 -22.91 -13.38
CA PRO A 245 -6.34 -22.93 -14.81
C PRO A 245 -7.63 -22.98 -15.64
#